data_2e089ef1b8a13937973e448a500d108e
#
_entry.id   2e089ef1b8a13937973e448a500d108e
#
_cell.length_a   1.000
_cell.length_b   1.000
_cell.length_c   1.000
_cell.angle_alpha   90.00
_cell.angle_beta   90.00
_cell.angle_gamma   90.00
#
_symmetry.space_group_name_H-M   'P 1'
#
loop_
_entity.id
_entity.type
_entity.pdbx_description
1 polymer ?
#
loop_
_entity_poly.entity_id
_entity_poly.type
_entity_poly.pdbx_seq_one_letter_code
_entity_poly.pdbx_strand_id
1 'polypeptide(L)'
;MKIMKISTLFVITILTACGQPDANPVLTIEGGQIQGVVCDSSQVIVYKGIPYAAAPVGKNRWRKPQPVTPWEGVLRADHFSAAAIQAAHDPNDGGYGREFFWQGDPKFSEDCLYLNVWTPRHAAGHPEKKLPVTIWIHGGGYSAGWGFEVEMDGEAWARRDVILVTINYRLGVFGYLNHPELSAEDEQGVSGNYGTYDQIAALKWVRNNIAQFGGNPDRITLMGQSAGARSVKNLVTSPLSRGMVSRAIIQSGAALPMSGNSQEELDSIGKSIMDGISLKTLKEMRQAKADTLFSAVNDYVMKNRLYGTFMPHVDGVLLQADFDTSVQTGNVADIPYMIGYTADDMTPLDEQINRIADARDSLSPSKPVYTYLFARPLPGDGKPGMKGAFHSSELWFQFGTLERSWRPFTPEDYALSEEMLDYWTNFAKNGNPNGSHTEWANHTRNNPYYQILNIN
;
A
#
# COMPACT_ATOMS: atom_id res chain seq x y z
N MET A 1 -80.84 3.35 -42.61
CA MET A 1 -79.78 4.14 -41.93
C MET A 1 -78.95 3.15 -41.12
N LYS A 2 -77.79 2.66 -41.66
CA LYS A 2 -76.92 1.70 -40.98
C LYS A 2 -75.81 2.50 -40.27
N ILE A 3 -75.73 2.34 -39.00
CA ILE A 3 -74.71 2.94 -38.13
C ILE A 3 -73.48 2.00 -38.16
N MET A 4 -72.40 2.47 -38.72
CA MET A 4 -71.13 1.79 -38.74
C MET A 4 -70.35 2.10 -37.46
N LYS A 5 -70.09 1.04 -36.64
CA LYS A 5 -69.24 1.13 -35.46
C LYS A 5 -67.77 1.04 -35.90
N ILE A 6 -67.00 2.11 -35.67
CA ILE A 6 -65.58 2.12 -35.83
C ILE A 6 -64.95 1.65 -34.52
N SER A 7 -64.29 0.49 -34.52
CA SER A 7 -63.48 -0.01 -33.41
C SER A 7 -62.06 0.53 -33.57
N THR A 8 -61.66 1.41 -32.65
CA THR A 8 -60.29 1.91 -32.60
C THR A 8 -59.41 0.88 -31.85
N LEU A 9 -58.51 0.28 -32.58
CA LEU A 9 -57.53 -0.67 -32.00
C LEU A 9 -56.37 0.14 -31.42
N PHE A 10 -56.23 0.15 -30.08
CA PHE A 10 -55.05 0.69 -29.40
C PHE A 10 -53.92 -0.32 -29.51
N VAL A 11 -52.91 -0.03 -30.30
CA VAL A 11 -51.64 -0.74 -30.33
C VAL A 11 -50.77 -0.20 -29.20
N ILE A 12 -50.62 -0.95 -28.10
CA ILE A 12 -49.64 -0.65 -27.03
C ILE A 12 -48.31 -1.15 -27.57
N THR A 13 -47.46 -0.21 -28.02
CA THR A 13 -46.06 -0.48 -28.31
C THR A 13 -45.30 -0.58 -26.96
N ILE A 14 -45.01 -1.80 -26.55
CA ILE A 14 -44.09 -2.06 -25.43
C ILE A 14 -42.69 -1.74 -25.98
N LEU A 15 -42.15 -0.57 -25.67
CA LEU A 15 -40.75 -0.27 -25.80
C LEU A 15 -39.99 -1.13 -24.80
N THR A 16 -39.50 -2.29 -25.25
CA THR A 16 -38.41 -2.98 -24.57
C THR A 16 -37.22 -2.08 -24.63
N ALA A 17 -36.90 -1.40 -23.55
CA ALA A 17 -35.60 -0.78 -23.37
C ALA A 17 -34.55 -1.90 -23.43
N CYS A 18 -33.92 -2.07 -24.60
CA CYS A 18 -32.64 -2.74 -24.67
C CYS A 18 -31.69 -1.93 -23.79
N GLY A 19 -31.43 -2.41 -22.58
CA GLY A 19 -30.36 -1.86 -21.74
C GLY A 19 -29.07 -1.91 -22.57
N GLN A 20 -28.50 -0.74 -22.82
CA GLN A 20 -27.12 -0.69 -23.25
C GLN A 20 -26.28 -1.50 -22.27
N PRO A 21 -25.26 -2.26 -22.71
CA PRO A 21 -24.36 -2.90 -21.77
C PRO A 21 -23.84 -1.81 -20.82
N ASP A 22 -24.04 -2.03 -19.50
CA ASP A 22 -23.81 -1.05 -18.46
C ASP A 22 -22.45 -0.37 -18.65
N ALA A 23 -22.50 0.89 -19.09
CA ALA A 23 -21.30 1.72 -19.14
C ALA A 23 -20.71 1.81 -17.74
N ASN A 24 -19.39 1.70 -17.58
CA ASN A 24 -18.74 1.86 -16.29
C ASN A 24 -19.18 3.17 -15.64
N PRO A 25 -19.57 3.17 -14.37
CA PRO A 25 -20.08 4.36 -13.72
C PRO A 25 -19.02 5.46 -13.69
N VAL A 26 -19.46 6.69 -13.93
CA VAL A 26 -18.68 7.89 -13.64
C VAL A 26 -18.89 8.19 -12.14
N LEU A 27 -17.81 8.20 -11.37
CA LEU A 27 -17.84 8.49 -9.94
C LEU A 27 -17.42 9.95 -9.70
N THR A 28 -18.04 10.58 -8.72
CA THR A 28 -17.63 11.91 -8.23
C THR A 28 -16.84 11.73 -6.93
N ILE A 29 -15.60 12.18 -6.95
CA ILE A 29 -14.66 12.10 -5.84
C ILE A 29 -14.03 13.45 -5.54
N GLU A 30 -13.21 13.54 -4.51
CA GLU A 30 -12.40 14.71 -4.24
C GLU A 30 -11.53 15.05 -5.44
N GLY A 31 -11.64 16.28 -5.95
CA GLY A 31 -10.94 16.77 -7.14
C GLY A 31 -11.76 16.75 -8.42
N GLY A 32 -12.74 15.86 -8.62
CA GLY A 32 -13.54 15.83 -9.85
C GLY A 32 -14.23 14.51 -10.14
N GLN A 33 -14.56 14.29 -11.40
CA GLN A 33 -15.20 13.05 -11.87
C GLN A 33 -14.14 12.10 -12.46
N ILE A 34 -14.35 10.79 -12.24
CA ILE A 34 -13.49 9.74 -12.77
C ILE A 34 -14.28 8.60 -13.40
N GLN A 35 -13.68 7.91 -14.35
CA GLN A 35 -14.20 6.68 -14.93
C GLN A 35 -13.10 5.62 -15.05
N GLY A 36 -13.32 4.45 -14.44
CA GLY A 36 -12.42 3.31 -14.50
C GLY A 36 -12.64 2.42 -15.72
N VAL A 37 -11.88 1.32 -15.76
CA VAL A 37 -11.97 0.28 -16.80
C VAL A 37 -12.33 -1.07 -16.20
N VAL A 38 -13.09 -1.87 -16.95
CA VAL A 38 -13.40 -3.25 -16.56
C VAL A 38 -12.15 -4.11 -16.82
N CYS A 39 -11.81 -4.97 -15.87
CA CYS A 39 -10.80 -6.01 -16.09
C CYS A 39 -11.33 -7.09 -17.05
N ASP A 40 -10.46 -7.63 -17.91
CA ASP A 40 -10.84 -8.41 -19.10
C ASP A 40 -11.71 -9.66 -18.81
N SER A 41 -11.49 -10.33 -17.73
CA SER A 41 -12.18 -11.60 -17.41
C SER A 41 -13.33 -11.42 -16.43
N SER A 42 -13.68 -10.20 -16.01
CA SER A 42 -14.25 -10.11 -14.68
C SER A 42 -15.35 -9.08 -14.51
N GLN A 43 -15.99 -9.26 -13.41
CA GLN A 43 -16.93 -8.32 -12.83
C GLN A 43 -16.21 -7.31 -11.90
N VAL A 44 -14.96 -6.96 -12.18
CA VAL A 44 -14.16 -6.00 -11.44
C VAL A 44 -13.90 -4.76 -12.29
N ILE A 45 -14.02 -3.60 -11.68
CA ILE A 45 -13.59 -2.31 -12.26
C ILE A 45 -12.33 -1.87 -11.53
N VAL A 46 -11.32 -1.48 -12.30
CA VAL A 46 -10.12 -0.84 -11.78
C VAL A 46 -10.08 0.63 -12.16
N TYR A 47 -9.75 1.46 -11.20
CA TYR A 47 -9.49 2.89 -11.36
C TYR A 47 -8.00 3.11 -11.07
N LYS A 48 -7.24 3.45 -12.11
CA LYS A 48 -5.78 3.57 -12.06
C LYS A 48 -5.37 5.04 -12.04
N GLY A 49 -4.32 5.37 -11.31
CA GLY A 49 -3.70 6.70 -11.33
C GLY A 49 -4.60 7.82 -10.80
N ILE A 50 -5.33 7.60 -9.71
CA ILE A 50 -6.15 8.62 -9.07
C ILE A 50 -5.26 9.50 -8.18
N PRO A 51 -5.20 10.84 -8.38
CA PRO A 51 -4.44 11.71 -7.49
C PRO A 51 -5.14 11.81 -6.12
N TYR A 52 -4.38 11.59 -5.03
CA TYR A 52 -4.89 11.75 -3.66
C TYR A 52 -4.33 12.99 -2.95
N ALA A 53 -3.38 13.68 -3.59
CA ALA A 53 -2.83 14.95 -3.15
C ALA A 53 -2.31 15.73 -4.37
N ALA A 54 -2.05 17.03 -4.19
CA ALA A 54 -1.39 17.83 -5.20
C ALA A 54 0.05 17.35 -5.42
N ALA A 55 0.54 17.48 -6.67
CA ALA A 55 1.90 17.12 -7.02
C ALA A 55 2.94 17.76 -6.07
N PRO A 56 3.85 16.98 -5.46
CA PRO A 56 4.83 17.48 -4.51
C PRO A 56 6.06 18.07 -5.21
N VAL A 57 5.85 18.94 -6.18
CA VAL A 57 6.87 19.56 -7.04
C VAL A 57 7.09 21.03 -6.71
N GLY A 58 8.26 21.56 -7.03
CA GLY A 58 8.60 22.97 -6.86
C GLY A 58 8.40 23.45 -5.42
N LYS A 59 7.47 24.39 -5.19
CA LYS A 59 7.19 24.90 -3.84
C LYS A 59 6.65 23.85 -2.87
N ASN A 60 6.07 22.77 -3.39
CA ASN A 60 5.50 21.66 -2.58
C ASN A 60 6.55 20.58 -2.28
N ARG A 61 7.74 20.62 -2.91
CA ARG A 61 8.84 19.70 -2.58
C ARG A 61 9.19 19.84 -1.10
N TRP A 62 9.27 18.73 -0.38
CA TRP A 62 9.49 18.66 1.08
C TRP A 62 8.48 19.48 1.88
N ARG A 63 7.22 19.39 1.51
CA ARG A 63 6.08 19.83 2.33
C ARG A 63 5.14 18.66 2.59
N LYS A 64 4.39 18.74 3.68
CA LYS A 64 3.26 17.84 3.93
C LYS A 64 2.32 17.87 2.72
N PRO A 65 1.65 16.74 2.37
CA PRO A 65 0.76 16.68 1.21
C PRO A 65 -0.27 17.81 1.21
N GLN A 66 -0.45 18.44 0.05
CA GLN A 66 -1.44 19.51 -0.16
C GLN A 66 -2.72 18.92 -0.74
N PRO A 67 -3.88 19.57 -0.56
CA PRO A 67 -5.16 19.12 -1.12
C PRO A 67 -5.06 18.82 -2.62
N VAL A 68 -5.84 17.85 -3.09
CA VAL A 68 -5.93 17.48 -4.50
C VAL A 68 -6.23 18.72 -5.35
N THR A 69 -5.51 18.87 -6.47
CA THR A 69 -5.81 19.92 -7.45
C THR A 69 -7.05 19.50 -8.25
N PRO A 70 -8.14 20.26 -8.21
CA PRO A 70 -9.35 19.94 -8.97
C PRO A 70 -9.11 19.92 -10.49
N TRP A 71 -9.87 19.07 -11.19
CA TRP A 71 -9.86 18.98 -12.65
C TRP A 71 -11.27 19.14 -13.23
N GLU A 72 -11.35 19.55 -14.49
CA GLU A 72 -12.59 19.64 -15.25
C GLU A 72 -12.85 18.36 -16.05
N GLY A 73 -14.11 18.03 -16.30
CA GLY A 73 -14.53 16.86 -17.06
C GLY A 73 -14.32 15.54 -16.30
N VAL A 74 -14.30 14.44 -17.05
CA VAL A 74 -14.14 13.09 -16.52
C VAL A 74 -12.71 12.62 -16.76
N LEU A 75 -11.95 12.42 -15.67
CA LEU A 75 -10.62 11.80 -15.72
C LEU A 75 -10.76 10.31 -16.06
N ARG A 76 -10.11 9.89 -17.14
CA ARG A 76 -10.00 8.48 -17.50
C ARG A 76 -8.96 7.81 -16.60
N ALA A 77 -9.43 7.02 -15.64
CA ALA A 77 -8.58 6.28 -14.71
C ALA A 77 -8.23 4.89 -15.29
N ASP A 78 -7.62 4.87 -16.47
CA ASP A 78 -7.34 3.67 -17.28
C ASP A 78 -5.85 3.31 -17.37
N HIS A 79 -4.96 4.12 -16.82
CA HIS A 79 -3.52 3.89 -16.82
C HIS A 79 -2.91 4.24 -15.46
N PHE A 80 -1.87 3.48 -15.07
CA PHE A 80 -1.12 3.78 -13.86
C PHE A 80 -0.33 5.09 -14.00
N SER A 81 -0.16 5.79 -12.88
CA SER A 81 0.64 7.01 -12.81
C SER A 81 2.15 6.73 -12.90
N ALA A 82 2.96 7.78 -12.84
CA ALA A 82 4.38 7.64 -12.57
C ALA A 82 4.60 7.12 -11.15
N ALA A 83 5.67 6.34 -10.95
CA ALA A 83 6.18 5.97 -9.64
C ALA A 83 7.08 7.09 -9.08
N ALA A 84 7.37 7.07 -7.77
CA ALA A 84 8.29 8.01 -7.14
C ALA A 84 9.70 7.87 -7.72
N ILE A 85 10.45 8.98 -7.74
CA ILE A 85 11.84 8.98 -8.21
C ILE A 85 12.67 8.02 -7.36
N GLN A 86 13.37 7.14 -8.03
CA GLN A 86 14.19 6.07 -7.46
C GLN A 86 15.27 5.63 -8.48
N ALA A 87 16.19 4.76 -8.06
CA ALA A 87 17.14 4.15 -8.98
C ALA A 87 16.42 3.18 -9.93
N ALA A 88 16.86 3.13 -11.17
CA ALA A 88 16.36 2.13 -12.12
C ALA A 88 16.78 0.72 -11.67
N HIS A 89 15.89 -0.24 -11.91
CA HIS A 89 16.15 -1.65 -11.64
C HIS A 89 16.81 -2.31 -12.84
N ASP A 90 17.77 -3.22 -12.57
CA ASP A 90 18.33 -4.08 -13.60
C ASP A 90 17.56 -5.42 -13.61
N PRO A 91 16.75 -5.69 -14.64
CA PRO A 91 16.04 -6.97 -14.74
C PRO A 91 16.95 -8.20 -14.86
N ASN A 92 18.26 -7.99 -15.03
CA ASN A 92 19.25 -9.03 -15.16
C ASN A 92 20.14 -9.23 -13.91
N ASP A 93 19.86 -8.53 -12.82
CA ASP A 93 20.70 -8.58 -11.61
C ASP A 93 20.69 -9.92 -10.89
N GLY A 94 19.83 -10.84 -11.29
CA GLY A 94 19.70 -12.18 -10.70
C GLY A 94 19.02 -12.20 -9.32
N GLY A 95 18.57 -11.04 -8.83
CA GLY A 95 17.86 -10.84 -7.56
C GLY A 95 16.44 -10.35 -7.77
N TYR A 96 16.10 -9.29 -7.02
CA TYR A 96 14.76 -8.65 -7.10
C TYR A 96 14.43 -8.10 -8.49
N GLY A 97 15.42 -7.58 -9.24
CA GLY A 97 15.23 -7.09 -10.59
C GLY A 97 14.62 -8.14 -11.51
N ARG A 98 15.16 -9.36 -11.49
CA ARG A 98 14.58 -10.48 -12.25
C ARG A 98 13.27 -10.98 -11.65
N GLU A 99 13.13 -10.97 -10.35
CA GLU A 99 11.94 -11.52 -9.70
C GLU A 99 10.68 -10.67 -9.94
N PHE A 100 10.79 -9.34 -9.74
CA PHE A 100 9.65 -8.45 -9.72
C PHE A 100 9.70 -7.35 -10.78
N PHE A 101 10.88 -7.01 -11.32
CA PHE A 101 11.05 -5.88 -12.25
C PHE A 101 11.45 -6.31 -13.67
N TRP A 102 11.25 -7.57 -14.02
CA TRP A 102 11.61 -8.12 -15.33
C TRP A 102 10.84 -7.49 -16.51
N GLN A 103 9.69 -6.89 -16.26
CA GLN A 103 8.93 -6.13 -17.26
C GLN A 103 9.47 -4.71 -17.50
N GLY A 104 10.48 -4.30 -16.72
CA GLY A 104 11.06 -2.96 -16.72
C GLY A 104 10.32 -1.99 -15.82
N ASP A 105 10.94 -0.84 -15.61
CA ASP A 105 10.45 0.20 -14.73
C ASP A 105 9.36 1.05 -15.37
N PRO A 106 8.40 1.59 -14.61
CA PRO A 106 7.51 2.62 -15.07
C PRO A 106 8.26 3.96 -15.18
N LYS A 107 7.58 4.98 -15.67
CA LYS A 107 8.10 6.34 -15.57
C LYS A 107 8.25 6.76 -14.11
N PHE A 108 9.41 7.31 -13.74
CA PHE A 108 9.65 7.93 -12.43
C PHE A 108 9.39 9.43 -12.48
N SER A 109 8.80 9.98 -11.40
CA SER A 109 8.50 11.42 -11.28
C SER A 109 8.37 11.83 -9.82
N GLU A 110 8.62 13.11 -9.50
CA GLU A 110 8.18 13.68 -8.22
C GLU A 110 6.64 13.76 -8.13
N ASP A 111 5.96 13.95 -9.27
CA ASP A 111 4.51 13.86 -9.37
C ASP A 111 4.08 12.38 -9.33
N CYS A 112 4.01 11.84 -8.12
CA CYS A 112 3.81 10.41 -7.84
C CYS A 112 2.69 10.12 -6.82
N LEU A 113 2.01 11.14 -6.27
CA LEU A 113 1.03 10.96 -5.19
C LEU A 113 -0.32 10.47 -5.74
N TYR A 114 -0.33 9.22 -6.19
CA TYR A 114 -1.47 8.57 -6.82
C TYR A 114 -1.77 7.24 -6.15
N LEU A 115 -3.02 6.81 -6.28
CA LEU A 115 -3.50 5.50 -5.82
C LEU A 115 -4.31 4.81 -6.91
N ASN A 116 -4.54 3.51 -6.72
CA ASN A 116 -5.35 2.68 -7.60
C ASN A 116 -6.41 1.97 -6.78
N VAL A 117 -7.60 1.76 -7.34
CA VAL A 117 -8.73 1.10 -6.66
C VAL A 117 -9.29 0.00 -7.53
N TRP A 118 -9.34 -1.23 -7.01
CA TRP A 118 -10.07 -2.35 -7.60
C TRP A 118 -11.34 -2.60 -6.78
N THR A 119 -12.47 -2.59 -7.44
CA THR A 119 -13.77 -2.81 -6.81
C THR A 119 -14.64 -3.77 -7.63
N PRO A 120 -15.49 -4.59 -6.97
CA PRO A 120 -16.48 -5.36 -7.71
C PRO A 120 -17.39 -4.44 -8.53
N ARG A 121 -17.68 -4.82 -9.78
CA ARG A 121 -18.53 -4.01 -10.67
C ARG A 121 -19.90 -3.70 -10.07
N HIS A 122 -20.47 -4.64 -9.33
CA HIS A 122 -21.76 -4.46 -8.65
C HIS A 122 -21.72 -3.47 -7.47
N ALA A 123 -20.53 -3.05 -7.05
CA ALA A 123 -20.33 -2.14 -5.92
C ALA A 123 -19.96 -0.70 -6.37
N ALA A 124 -19.35 -0.55 -7.55
CA ALA A 124 -18.96 0.75 -8.07
C ALA A 124 -20.19 1.67 -8.28
N GLY A 125 -20.20 2.84 -7.65
CA GLY A 125 -21.34 3.75 -7.64
C GLY A 125 -22.46 3.38 -6.65
N HIS A 126 -22.24 2.37 -5.80
CA HIS A 126 -23.22 1.84 -4.86
C HIS A 126 -22.72 1.94 -3.40
N PRO A 127 -22.76 3.14 -2.78
CA PRO A 127 -22.22 3.35 -1.43
C PRO A 127 -22.92 2.53 -0.34
N GLU A 128 -24.13 2.04 -0.59
CA GLU A 128 -24.87 1.16 0.31
C GLU A 128 -24.28 -0.25 0.44
N LYS A 129 -23.38 -0.67 -0.45
CA LYS A 129 -22.72 -1.98 -0.40
C LYS A 129 -21.79 -2.12 0.80
N LYS A 130 -21.11 -1.06 1.20
CA LYS A 130 -20.27 -1.00 2.40
C LYS A 130 -19.26 -2.14 2.52
N LEU A 131 -18.60 -2.48 1.41
CA LEU A 131 -17.59 -3.53 1.35
C LEU A 131 -16.37 -3.19 2.22
N PRO A 132 -15.66 -4.17 2.79
CA PRO A 132 -14.38 -3.95 3.44
C PRO A 132 -13.34 -3.45 2.44
N VAL A 133 -12.40 -2.66 2.94
CA VAL A 133 -11.35 -2.02 2.15
C VAL A 133 -10.00 -2.41 2.69
N THR A 134 -9.07 -2.79 1.82
CA THR A 134 -7.66 -3.00 2.18
C THR A 134 -6.81 -1.98 1.45
N ILE A 135 -5.96 -1.27 2.18
CA ILE A 135 -4.95 -0.36 1.62
C ILE A 135 -3.61 -1.05 1.67
N TRP A 136 -3.02 -1.28 0.50
CA TRP A 136 -1.69 -1.82 0.34
C TRP A 136 -0.64 -0.71 0.30
N ILE A 137 0.40 -0.86 1.12
CA ILE A 137 1.59 0.00 1.15
C ILE A 137 2.79 -0.86 0.74
N HIS A 138 3.40 -0.52 -0.40
CA HIS A 138 4.52 -1.29 -0.95
C HIS A 138 5.79 -1.17 -0.10
N GLY A 139 6.69 -2.14 -0.26
CA GLY A 139 8.00 -2.20 0.37
C GLY A 139 9.07 -1.39 -0.37
N GLY A 140 10.29 -1.94 -0.43
CA GLY A 140 11.44 -1.34 -1.14
C GLY A 140 12.32 -0.42 -0.30
N GLY A 141 12.38 -0.62 1.03
CA GLY A 141 13.33 0.07 1.92
C GLY A 141 13.19 1.59 1.97
N TYR A 142 12.02 2.14 1.64
CA TYR A 142 11.74 3.57 1.48
C TYR A 142 12.54 4.25 0.35
N SER A 143 13.20 3.48 -0.49
CA SER A 143 14.05 3.97 -1.58
C SER A 143 13.64 3.47 -2.96
N ALA A 144 12.79 2.44 -3.02
CA ALA A 144 12.31 1.81 -4.26
C ALA A 144 10.85 1.34 -4.11
N GLY A 145 10.24 0.92 -5.23
CA GLY A 145 8.92 0.33 -5.29
C GLY A 145 7.82 1.27 -5.73
N TRP A 146 6.65 0.68 -6.04
CA TRP A 146 5.42 1.38 -6.40
C TRP A 146 4.20 0.48 -6.17
N GLY A 147 3.03 1.05 -6.08
CA GLY A 147 1.79 0.33 -5.73
C GLY A 147 1.17 -0.49 -6.87
N PHE A 148 1.86 -0.71 -7.98
CA PHE A 148 1.39 -1.49 -9.12
C PHE A 148 2.52 -2.31 -9.76
N GLU A 149 3.41 -2.86 -8.93
CA GLU A 149 4.39 -3.85 -9.36
C GLU A 149 3.67 -5.08 -9.94
N VAL A 150 4.37 -5.88 -10.74
CA VAL A 150 3.74 -6.94 -11.53
C VAL A 150 2.94 -7.95 -10.70
N GLU A 151 3.35 -8.19 -9.47
CA GLU A 151 2.67 -9.08 -8.52
C GLU A 151 1.50 -8.39 -7.79
N MET A 152 1.43 -7.05 -7.79
CA MET A 152 0.43 -6.29 -7.03
C MET A 152 -0.79 -5.99 -7.89
N ASP A 153 -1.85 -6.78 -7.72
CA ASP A 153 -3.13 -6.60 -8.41
C ASP A 153 -4.31 -6.86 -7.47
N GLY A 154 -5.36 -6.07 -7.63
CA GLY A 154 -6.54 -6.16 -6.75
C GLY A 154 -7.68 -7.00 -7.28
N GLU A 155 -7.56 -7.61 -8.47
CA GLU A 155 -8.69 -8.32 -9.09
C GLU A 155 -9.15 -9.52 -8.27
N ALA A 156 -8.22 -10.35 -7.76
CA ALA A 156 -8.54 -11.51 -6.95
C ALA A 156 -9.20 -11.13 -5.61
N TRP A 157 -8.80 -9.98 -5.03
CA TRP A 157 -9.41 -9.42 -3.83
C TRP A 157 -10.82 -8.90 -4.09
N ALA A 158 -11.00 -8.14 -5.17
CA ALA A 158 -12.31 -7.59 -5.54
C ALA A 158 -13.31 -8.69 -5.88
N ARG A 159 -12.90 -9.78 -6.53
CA ARG A 159 -13.75 -10.98 -6.74
C ARG A 159 -14.22 -11.64 -5.44
N ARG A 160 -13.55 -11.36 -4.32
CA ARG A 160 -13.91 -11.80 -2.97
C ARG A 160 -14.65 -10.73 -2.15
N ASP A 161 -15.21 -9.71 -2.81
CA ASP A 161 -15.92 -8.60 -2.16
C ASP A 161 -15.07 -7.83 -1.13
N VAL A 162 -13.78 -7.66 -1.42
CA VAL A 162 -12.87 -6.77 -0.70
C VAL A 162 -12.28 -5.77 -1.68
N ILE A 163 -12.51 -4.49 -1.46
CA ILE A 163 -11.91 -3.43 -2.28
C ILE A 163 -10.43 -3.36 -1.94
N LEU A 164 -9.56 -3.47 -2.95
CA LEU A 164 -8.14 -3.23 -2.78
C LEU A 164 -7.77 -1.82 -3.28
N VAL A 165 -7.03 -1.10 -2.46
CA VAL A 165 -6.42 0.20 -2.81
C VAL A 165 -4.91 0.04 -2.70
N THR A 166 -4.17 0.39 -3.74
CA THR A 166 -2.70 0.46 -3.69
C THR A 166 -2.26 1.90 -3.82
N ILE A 167 -1.21 2.30 -3.09
CA ILE A 167 -0.75 3.68 -3.04
C ILE A 167 0.71 3.80 -3.44
N ASN A 168 1.06 4.91 -4.10
CA ASN A 168 2.43 5.40 -4.17
C ASN A 168 2.65 6.44 -3.06
N TYR A 169 3.88 6.64 -2.64
CA TYR A 169 4.30 7.67 -1.69
C TYR A 169 5.73 8.12 -2.02
N ARG A 170 6.14 9.30 -1.57
CA ARG A 170 7.50 9.80 -1.83
C ARG A 170 8.55 8.93 -1.16
N LEU A 171 9.64 8.70 -1.87
CA LEU A 171 10.76 7.85 -1.48
C LEU A 171 12.07 8.64 -1.34
N GLY A 172 13.05 8.01 -0.69
CA GLY A 172 14.41 8.51 -0.60
C GLY A 172 14.48 9.96 -0.14
N VAL A 173 15.34 10.74 -0.78
CA VAL A 173 15.55 12.16 -0.46
C VAL A 173 14.29 13.01 -0.59
N PHE A 174 13.36 12.65 -1.49
CA PHE A 174 12.10 13.40 -1.67
C PHE A 174 11.06 13.10 -0.59
N GLY A 175 11.10 11.91 -0.01
CA GLY A 175 10.19 11.47 1.05
C GLY A 175 10.70 11.66 2.46
N TYR A 176 12.03 11.67 2.67
CA TYR A 176 12.60 11.53 4.01
C TYR A 176 13.82 12.42 4.29
N LEU A 177 14.02 13.52 3.53
CA LEU A 177 15.06 14.50 3.83
C LEU A 177 14.71 15.29 5.09
N ASN A 178 15.60 15.24 6.09
CA ASN A 178 15.65 16.18 7.20
C ASN A 178 16.58 17.33 6.84
N HIS A 179 16.27 18.56 7.25
CA HIS A 179 17.13 19.72 7.03
C HIS A 179 16.72 20.88 7.94
N PRO A 180 17.65 21.66 8.52
CA PRO A 180 17.31 22.76 9.44
C PRO A 180 16.34 23.79 8.87
N GLU A 181 16.51 24.18 7.59
CA GLU A 181 15.59 25.12 6.94
C GLU A 181 14.19 24.53 6.70
N LEU A 182 14.08 23.20 6.51
CA LEU A 182 12.80 22.53 6.39
C LEU A 182 12.10 22.43 7.75
N SER A 183 12.85 22.10 8.80
CA SER A 183 12.33 22.10 10.18
C SER A 183 11.90 23.49 10.61
N ALA A 184 12.64 24.54 10.22
CA ALA A 184 12.27 25.92 10.51
C ALA A 184 11.02 26.42 9.75
N GLU A 185 10.67 25.83 8.59
CA GLU A 185 9.43 26.14 7.87
C GLU A 185 8.20 25.45 8.47
N ASP A 186 8.38 24.36 9.21
CA ASP A 186 7.27 23.59 9.79
C ASP A 186 6.81 24.21 11.12
N GLU A 187 5.50 24.37 11.32
CA GLU A 187 4.94 24.96 12.54
C GLU A 187 5.29 24.18 13.82
N GLN A 188 5.64 22.90 13.69
CA GLN A 188 6.01 22.00 14.79
C GLN A 188 7.52 21.79 14.90
N GLY A 189 8.30 22.42 14.01
CA GLY A 189 9.76 22.38 14.02
C GLY A 189 10.36 21.06 13.54
N VAL A 190 9.63 20.26 12.72
CA VAL A 190 10.06 18.92 12.28
C VAL A 190 10.15 18.82 10.76
N SER A 191 11.01 17.91 10.27
CA SER A 191 11.13 17.58 8.85
C SER A 191 11.39 16.09 8.66
N GLY A 192 11.39 15.59 7.42
CA GLY A 192 11.88 14.26 7.07
C GLY A 192 10.81 13.17 6.89
N ASN A 193 9.67 13.22 7.50
CA ASN A 193 8.66 12.15 7.42
C ASN A 193 7.62 12.36 6.30
N TYR A 194 7.96 13.06 5.19
CA TYR A 194 6.99 13.44 4.15
C TYR A 194 6.34 12.26 3.47
N GLY A 195 7.08 11.17 3.20
CA GLY A 195 6.53 9.94 2.64
C GLY A 195 5.51 9.26 3.57
N THR A 196 5.70 9.34 4.89
CA THR A 196 4.72 8.83 5.86
C THR A 196 3.50 9.75 5.95
N TYR A 197 3.67 11.07 5.83
CA TYR A 197 2.54 12.00 5.68
C TYR A 197 1.75 11.73 4.40
N ASP A 198 2.40 11.32 3.28
CA ASP A 198 1.72 10.91 2.05
C ASP A 198 0.81 9.70 2.29
N GLN A 199 1.29 8.69 3.02
CA GLN A 199 0.51 7.51 3.39
C GLN A 199 -0.72 7.87 4.25
N ILE A 200 -0.57 8.82 5.19
CA ILE A 200 -1.69 9.34 5.98
C ILE A 200 -2.68 10.11 5.10
N ALA A 201 -2.19 10.89 4.13
CA ALA A 201 -3.05 11.60 3.20
C ALA A 201 -3.84 10.64 2.31
N ALA A 202 -3.20 9.58 1.81
CA ALA A 202 -3.89 8.51 1.08
C ALA A 202 -4.96 7.81 1.93
N LEU A 203 -4.67 7.48 3.19
CA LEU A 203 -5.64 6.92 4.13
C LEU A 203 -6.85 7.86 4.34
N LYS A 204 -6.61 9.17 4.52
CA LYS A 204 -7.67 10.17 4.65
C LYS A 204 -8.49 10.28 3.37
N TRP A 205 -7.82 10.29 2.21
CA TRP A 205 -8.51 10.31 0.92
C TRP A 205 -9.41 9.08 0.75
N VAL A 206 -8.92 7.87 1.09
CA VAL A 206 -9.72 6.65 1.05
C VAL A 206 -10.94 6.78 1.96
N ARG A 207 -10.79 7.23 3.18
CA ARG A 207 -11.93 7.45 4.10
C ARG A 207 -12.99 8.40 3.52
N ASN A 208 -12.57 9.45 2.84
CA ASN A 208 -13.48 10.46 2.28
C ASN A 208 -14.20 9.97 1.02
N ASN A 209 -13.57 9.11 0.21
CA ASN A 209 -14.02 8.84 -1.15
C ASN A 209 -14.46 7.39 -1.39
N ILE A 210 -14.02 6.41 -0.58
CA ILE A 210 -14.18 4.99 -0.90
C ILE A 210 -15.64 4.51 -0.96
N ALA A 211 -16.57 5.26 -0.34
CA ALA A 211 -17.99 4.99 -0.44
C ALA A 211 -18.50 5.06 -1.89
N GLN A 212 -17.93 5.93 -2.74
CA GLN A 212 -18.27 6.02 -4.16
C GLN A 212 -17.91 4.75 -4.94
N PHE A 213 -16.94 3.99 -4.43
CA PHE A 213 -16.52 2.69 -4.98
C PHE A 213 -17.25 1.51 -4.32
N GLY A 214 -18.23 1.78 -3.45
CA GLY A 214 -18.98 0.77 -2.69
C GLY A 214 -18.30 0.31 -1.41
N GLY A 215 -17.22 0.97 -0.97
CA GLY A 215 -16.46 0.63 0.23
C GLY A 215 -17.02 1.26 1.50
N ASN A 216 -16.66 0.68 2.65
CA ASN A 216 -16.98 1.22 3.97
C ASN A 216 -15.76 1.96 4.55
N PRO A 217 -15.84 3.30 4.74
CA PRO A 217 -14.74 4.08 5.31
C PRO A 217 -14.35 3.69 6.75
N ASP A 218 -15.22 2.96 7.47
CA ASP A 218 -14.96 2.50 8.84
C ASP A 218 -14.44 1.06 8.91
N ARG A 219 -14.30 0.38 7.75
CA ARG A 219 -13.78 -1.00 7.65
C ARG A 219 -12.52 -1.06 6.82
N ILE A 220 -11.51 -0.29 7.20
CA ILE A 220 -10.22 -0.21 6.51
C ILE A 220 -9.20 -1.10 7.19
N THR A 221 -8.60 -2.00 6.42
CA THR A 221 -7.42 -2.78 6.79
C THR A 221 -6.20 -2.13 6.16
N LEU A 222 -5.17 -1.81 6.94
CA LEU A 222 -3.84 -1.48 6.40
C LEU A 222 -3.05 -2.76 6.19
N MET A 223 -2.41 -2.90 5.06
CA MET A 223 -1.57 -4.04 4.71
C MET A 223 -0.28 -3.55 4.06
N GLY A 224 0.84 -4.17 4.40
CA GLY A 224 2.12 -3.86 3.79
C GLY A 224 3.18 -4.89 4.09
N GLN A 225 4.21 -4.94 3.25
CA GLN A 225 5.33 -5.85 3.37
C GLN A 225 6.64 -5.07 3.48
N SER A 226 7.64 -5.58 4.24
CA SER A 226 8.96 -4.94 4.37
C SER A 226 8.86 -3.50 4.90
N ALA A 227 9.39 -2.50 4.19
CA ALA A 227 9.21 -1.08 4.52
C ALA A 227 7.73 -0.67 4.54
N GLY A 228 6.87 -1.27 3.70
CA GLY A 228 5.42 -1.08 3.75
C GLY A 228 4.79 -1.60 5.04
N ALA A 229 5.23 -2.76 5.54
CA ALA A 229 4.79 -3.28 6.83
C ALA A 229 5.22 -2.37 7.98
N ARG A 230 6.44 -1.81 7.91
CA ARG A 230 6.88 -0.79 8.85
C ARG A 230 6.03 0.47 8.74
N SER A 231 5.64 0.89 7.54
CA SER A 231 4.69 1.99 7.35
C SER A 231 3.35 1.68 8.03
N VAL A 232 2.83 0.44 7.91
CA VAL A 232 1.64 0.01 8.67
C VAL A 232 1.86 0.17 10.18
N LYS A 233 3.01 -0.30 10.72
CA LYS A 233 3.40 -0.10 12.14
C LYS A 233 3.38 1.38 12.51
N ASN A 234 3.95 2.25 11.69
CA ASN A 234 3.95 3.70 11.93
C ASN A 234 2.53 4.29 11.96
N LEU A 235 1.68 3.90 11.01
CA LEU A 235 0.31 4.42 10.94
C LEU A 235 -0.59 3.95 12.10
N VAL A 236 -0.44 2.72 12.57
CA VAL A 236 -1.22 2.24 13.72
C VAL A 236 -0.71 2.79 15.06
N THR A 237 0.49 3.38 15.08
CA THR A 237 1.08 4.05 16.25
C THR A 237 0.79 5.55 16.23
N SER A 238 0.78 6.17 15.05
CA SER A 238 0.66 7.62 14.90
C SER A 238 -0.67 8.17 15.46
N PRO A 239 -0.65 9.22 16.27
CA PRO A 239 -1.87 9.91 16.70
C PRO A 239 -2.65 10.52 15.53
N LEU A 240 -2.00 10.77 14.38
CA LEU A 240 -2.62 11.40 13.20
C LEU A 240 -3.48 10.44 12.36
N SER A 241 -3.33 9.14 12.55
CA SER A 241 -4.08 8.09 11.85
C SER A 241 -4.82 7.11 12.76
N ARG A 242 -4.60 7.22 14.08
CA ARG A 242 -5.29 6.40 15.07
C ARG A 242 -6.81 6.60 14.97
N GLY A 243 -7.57 5.50 15.01
CA GLY A 243 -9.03 5.52 14.86
C GLY A 243 -9.52 5.55 13.40
N MET A 244 -8.61 5.61 12.43
CA MET A 244 -8.97 5.53 11.00
C MET A 244 -8.88 4.11 10.44
N VAL A 245 -8.31 3.17 11.20
CA VAL A 245 -7.97 1.81 10.78
C VAL A 245 -8.70 0.81 11.67
N SER A 246 -9.26 -0.23 11.08
CA SER A 246 -9.98 -1.27 11.79
C SER A 246 -9.23 -2.59 11.93
N ARG A 247 -8.18 -2.81 11.14
CA ARG A 247 -7.32 -4.02 11.13
C ARG A 247 -5.97 -3.69 10.53
N ALA A 248 -4.95 -4.51 10.84
CA ALA A 248 -3.61 -4.36 10.25
C ALA A 248 -2.99 -5.72 9.90
N ILE A 249 -2.36 -5.78 8.72
CA ILE A 249 -1.57 -6.93 8.23
C ILE A 249 -0.13 -6.44 8.05
N ILE A 250 0.79 -7.04 8.78
CA ILE A 250 2.20 -6.64 8.88
C ILE A 250 3.06 -7.81 8.41
N GLN A 251 3.67 -7.69 7.24
CA GLN A 251 4.38 -8.77 6.56
C GLN A 251 5.87 -8.48 6.50
N SER A 252 6.70 -9.29 7.14
CA SER A 252 8.17 -9.16 7.14
C SER A 252 8.65 -7.75 7.53
N GLY A 253 7.94 -7.08 8.45
CA GLY A 253 8.19 -5.69 8.83
C GLY A 253 8.94 -5.49 10.14
N ALA A 254 9.40 -6.58 10.75
CA ALA A 254 9.94 -6.53 12.09
C ALA A 254 11.42 -6.08 12.16
N ALA A 255 12.22 -6.39 11.14
CA ALA A 255 13.69 -6.41 11.24
C ALA A 255 14.42 -5.07 11.13
N LEU A 256 13.77 -4.01 10.66
CA LEU A 256 14.48 -2.74 10.44
C LEU A 256 14.28 -1.79 11.62
N PRO A 257 15.30 -1.46 12.43
CA PRO A 257 15.16 -0.47 13.49
C PRO A 257 14.85 0.90 12.88
N MET A 258 14.08 1.73 13.56
CA MET A 258 13.97 3.14 13.21
C MET A 258 15.31 3.83 13.46
N SER A 259 15.54 4.95 12.78
CA SER A 259 16.71 5.78 13.10
C SER A 259 16.67 6.13 14.58
N GLY A 260 17.75 5.82 15.31
CA GLY A 260 17.94 6.24 16.69
C GLY A 260 18.40 7.68 16.83
N ASN A 261 18.60 8.39 15.71
CA ASN A 261 19.09 9.77 15.69
C ASN A 261 17.96 10.74 16.08
N SER A 262 18.32 11.78 16.78
CA SER A 262 17.43 12.91 17.08
C SER A 262 17.12 13.71 15.81
N GLN A 263 16.07 14.56 15.86
CA GLN A 263 15.74 15.48 14.78
C GLN A 263 16.94 16.38 14.41
N GLU A 264 17.66 16.91 15.40
CA GLU A 264 18.82 17.78 15.20
C GLU A 264 19.98 17.05 14.49
N GLU A 265 20.24 15.79 14.86
CA GLU A 265 21.26 14.98 14.19
C GLU A 265 20.90 14.70 12.74
N LEU A 266 19.62 14.33 12.48
CA LEU A 266 19.13 14.09 11.12
C LEU A 266 19.15 15.38 10.28
N ASP A 267 18.77 16.51 10.84
CA ASP A 267 18.86 17.83 10.21
C ASP A 267 20.31 18.16 9.83
N SER A 268 21.25 17.90 10.73
CA SER A 268 22.70 18.09 10.48
C SER A 268 23.21 17.19 9.35
N ILE A 269 22.78 15.93 9.32
CA ILE A 269 23.14 14.98 8.26
C ILE A 269 22.59 15.48 6.92
N GLY A 270 21.31 15.85 6.85
CA GLY A 270 20.70 16.35 5.62
C GLY A 270 21.35 17.64 5.13
N LYS A 271 21.68 18.57 6.05
CA LYS A 271 22.44 19.76 5.70
C LYS A 271 23.81 19.41 5.13
N SER A 272 24.54 18.48 5.74
CA SER A 272 25.83 18.01 5.25
C SER A 272 25.74 17.43 3.83
N ILE A 273 24.69 16.65 3.54
CA ILE A 273 24.44 16.10 2.20
C ILE A 273 24.22 17.23 1.19
N MET A 274 23.33 18.18 1.50
CA MET A 274 22.99 19.28 0.58
C MET A 274 24.19 20.23 0.37
N ASP A 275 24.92 20.55 1.42
CA ASP A 275 26.15 21.31 1.33
C ASP A 275 27.21 20.61 0.49
N GLY A 276 27.34 19.30 0.63
CA GLY A 276 28.28 18.47 -0.11
C GLY A 276 28.03 18.42 -1.61
N ILE A 277 26.78 18.60 -2.03
CA ILE A 277 26.38 18.70 -3.44
C ILE A 277 26.20 20.17 -3.90
N SER A 278 26.68 21.13 -3.12
CA SER A 278 26.67 22.56 -3.41
C SER A 278 25.28 23.23 -3.47
N LEU A 279 24.30 22.69 -2.79
CA LEU A 279 22.97 23.30 -2.59
C LEU A 279 22.91 23.90 -1.19
N LYS A 280 23.03 25.22 -1.08
CA LYS A 280 23.24 25.95 0.19
C LYS A 280 21.93 26.49 0.80
N THR A 281 20.90 26.65 0.01
CA THR A 281 19.64 27.26 0.44
C THR A 281 18.45 26.39 0.03
N LEU A 282 17.39 26.44 0.80
CA LEU A 282 16.14 25.73 0.47
C LEU A 282 15.58 26.15 -0.91
N LYS A 283 15.79 27.40 -1.30
CA LYS A 283 15.41 27.90 -2.63
C LYS A 283 16.16 27.16 -3.73
N GLU A 284 17.49 27.03 -3.63
CA GLU A 284 18.30 26.28 -4.60
C GLU A 284 17.89 24.81 -4.63
N MET A 285 17.71 24.20 -3.46
CA MET A 285 17.27 22.81 -3.31
C MET A 285 15.91 22.56 -4.01
N ARG A 286 14.93 23.47 -3.87
CA ARG A 286 13.62 23.38 -4.52
C ARG A 286 13.63 23.65 -6.00
N GLN A 287 14.60 24.42 -6.51
CA GLN A 287 14.79 24.74 -7.92
C GLN A 287 15.61 23.69 -8.67
N ALA A 288 16.35 22.84 -7.98
CA ALA A 288 17.13 21.79 -8.58
C ALA A 288 16.25 20.82 -9.38
N LYS A 289 16.72 20.41 -10.56
CA LYS A 289 16.04 19.36 -11.34
C LYS A 289 16.04 18.05 -10.54
N ALA A 290 14.92 17.39 -10.49
CA ALA A 290 14.70 16.22 -9.64
C ALA A 290 15.71 15.09 -9.91
N ASP A 291 15.88 14.70 -11.17
CA ASP A 291 16.83 13.64 -11.54
C ASP A 291 18.27 13.98 -11.20
N THR A 292 18.68 15.25 -11.43
CA THR A 292 20.01 15.74 -11.09
C THR A 292 20.24 15.75 -9.57
N LEU A 293 19.24 16.20 -8.81
CA LEU A 293 19.27 16.19 -7.35
C LEU A 293 19.37 14.76 -6.83
N PHE A 294 18.52 13.85 -7.33
CA PHE A 294 18.53 12.45 -6.94
C PHE A 294 19.89 11.79 -7.17
N SER A 295 20.46 11.93 -8.37
CA SER A 295 21.77 11.35 -8.70
C SER A 295 22.88 11.93 -7.81
N ALA A 296 22.94 13.25 -7.64
CA ALA A 296 23.97 13.88 -6.81
C ALA A 296 23.88 13.47 -5.34
N VAL A 297 22.66 13.36 -4.79
CA VAL A 297 22.43 12.88 -3.42
C VAL A 297 22.86 11.42 -3.27
N ASN A 298 22.45 10.54 -4.20
CA ASN A 298 22.85 9.14 -4.15
C ASN A 298 24.37 8.96 -4.22
N ASP A 299 25.05 9.66 -5.13
CA ASP A 299 26.51 9.62 -5.24
C ASP A 299 27.18 10.05 -3.94
N TYR A 300 26.67 11.13 -3.31
CA TYR A 300 27.18 11.62 -2.04
C TYR A 300 26.96 10.62 -0.90
N VAL A 301 25.76 10.06 -0.80
CA VAL A 301 25.38 9.05 0.21
C VAL A 301 26.25 7.80 0.08
N MET A 302 26.40 7.29 -1.13
CA MET A 302 27.24 6.10 -1.41
C MET A 302 28.70 6.36 -1.06
N LYS A 303 29.27 7.48 -1.50
CA LYS A 303 30.66 7.89 -1.24
C LYS A 303 30.94 8.02 0.25
N ASN A 304 30.01 8.56 1.02
CA ASN A 304 30.19 8.84 2.45
C ASN A 304 29.58 7.74 3.36
N ARG A 305 29.05 6.65 2.78
CA ARG A 305 28.45 5.52 3.50
C ARG A 305 27.29 5.91 4.43
N LEU A 306 26.50 6.88 4.02
CA LEU A 306 25.34 7.37 4.77
C LEU A 306 24.07 6.54 4.46
N TYR A 307 24.20 5.22 4.46
CA TYR A 307 23.09 4.31 4.18
C TYR A 307 21.99 4.42 5.25
N GLY A 308 20.72 4.30 4.82
CA GLY A 308 19.59 4.36 5.75
C GLY A 308 19.26 5.76 6.28
N THR A 309 19.82 6.83 5.71
CA THR A 309 19.51 8.22 6.12
C THR A 309 18.05 8.59 5.81
N PHE A 310 17.54 8.16 4.66
CA PHE A 310 16.21 8.56 4.19
C PHE A 310 15.16 7.51 4.54
N MET A 311 14.72 7.51 5.80
CA MET A 311 13.68 6.61 6.33
C MET A 311 12.88 7.30 7.45
N PRO A 312 11.70 6.75 7.81
CA PRO A 312 10.92 7.29 8.93
C PRO A 312 11.72 7.32 10.24
N HIS A 313 11.48 8.34 11.04
CA HIS A 313 12.09 8.52 12.37
C HIS A 313 11.06 9.03 13.39
N VAL A 314 11.37 8.90 14.66
CA VAL A 314 10.58 9.46 15.77
C VAL A 314 10.84 10.97 15.81
N ASP A 315 9.80 11.75 15.48
CA ASP A 315 9.85 13.22 15.44
C ASP A 315 9.03 13.89 16.56
N GLY A 316 8.39 13.08 17.41
CA GLY A 316 7.54 13.57 18.50
C GLY A 316 6.16 14.08 18.05
N VAL A 317 5.93 14.24 16.75
CA VAL A 317 4.71 14.78 16.14
C VAL A 317 3.94 13.69 15.41
N LEU A 318 4.49 13.19 14.32
CA LEU A 318 3.89 12.08 13.56
C LEU A 318 4.10 10.76 14.30
N LEU A 319 5.29 10.54 14.84
CA LEU A 319 5.67 9.37 15.62
C LEU A 319 6.25 9.80 16.97
N GLN A 320 5.54 9.48 18.05
CA GLN A 320 5.97 9.78 19.43
C GLN A 320 6.95 8.74 19.97
N ALA A 321 6.88 7.53 19.48
CA ALA A 321 7.79 6.41 19.74
C ALA A 321 7.72 5.43 18.57
N ASP A 322 8.67 4.50 18.49
CA ASP A 322 8.58 3.36 17.57
C ASP A 322 7.45 2.40 17.98
N PHE A 323 7.04 1.54 17.03
CA PHE A 323 5.94 0.60 17.24
C PHE A 323 6.25 -0.41 18.36
N ASP A 324 7.48 -0.93 18.42
CA ASP A 324 7.82 -1.99 19.37
C ASP A 324 7.80 -1.49 20.81
N THR A 325 8.21 -0.25 21.03
CA THR A 325 8.03 0.46 22.31
C THR A 325 6.55 0.75 22.58
N SER A 326 5.84 1.23 21.57
CA SER A 326 4.43 1.62 21.68
C SER A 326 3.50 0.44 21.96
N VAL A 327 3.76 -0.74 21.37
CA VAL A 327 2.95 -1.94 21.59
C VAL A 327 3.09 -2.46 23.03
N GLN A 328 4.29 -2.36 23.64
CA GLN A 328 4.54 -2.78 25.03
C GLN A 328 3.78 -1.91 26.05
N THR A 329 3.48 -0.69 25.68
CA THR A 329 2.75 0.27 26.54
C THR A 329 1.27 0.41 26.16
N GLY A 330 0.79 -0.36 25.17
CA GLY A 330 -0.58 -0.26 24.66
C GLY A 330 -0.86 1.01 23.83
N ASN A 331 0.17 1.77 23.48
CA ASN A 331 0.03 3.01 22.73
C ASN A 331 -0.02 2.80 21.20
N VAL A 332 -0.73 1.78 20.75
CA VAL A 332 -1.01 1.45 19.36
C VAL A 332 -2.51 1.33 19.13
N ALA A 333 -2.95 1.29 17.88
CA ALA A 333 -4.36 1.07 17.56
C ALA A 333 -4.86 -0.24 18.18
N ASP A 334 -5.99 -0.19 18.89
CA ASP A 334 -6.61 -1.35 19.53
C ASP A 334 -7.52 -2.11 18.55
N ILE A 335 -6.89 -2.86 17.66
CA ILE A 335 -7.49 -3.57 16.53
C ILE A 335 -6.91 -4.98 16.42
N PRO A 336 -7.55 -5.91 15.68
CA PRO A 336 -6.94 -7.19 15.30
C PRO A 336 -5.71 -6.98 14.41
N TYR A 337 -4.71 -7.85 14.60
CA TYR A 337 -3.49 -7.87 13.79
C TYR A 337 -3.27 -9.25 13.15
N MET A 338 -2.74 -9.25 11.93
CA MET A 338 -2.12 -10.42 11.29
C MET A 338 -0.66 -10.08 11.05
N ILE A 339 0.27 -10.88 11.57
CA ILE A 339 1.70 -10.59 11.53
C ILE A 339 2.45 -11.85 11.12
N GLY A 340 3.33 -11.76 10.14
CA GLY A 340 4.11 -12.92 9.74
C GLY A 340 5.34 -12.56 8.91
N TYR A 341 6.00 -13.60 8.45
CA TYR A 341 7.25 -13.50 7.71
C TYR A 341 7.48 -14.74 6.83
N THR A 342 8.53 -14.73 6.02
CA THR A 342 8.94 -15.82 5.15
C THR A 342 10.05 -16.65 5.80
N ALA A 343 10.13 -17.96 5.52
CA ALA A 343 11.08 -18.86 6.19
C ALA A 343 12.55 -18.52 5.89
N ASP A 344 12.83 -18.01 4.70
CA ASP A 344 14.17 -17.56 4.30
C ASP A 344 14.24 -16.02 4.22
N ASP A 345 13.62 -15.34 5.21
CA ASP A 345 13.63 -13.88 5.31
C ASP A 345 15.05 -13.32 5.57
N MET A 346 15.23 -12.00 5.43
CA MET A 346 16.53 -11.33 5.63
C MET A 346 17.13 -11.59 7.01
N THR A 347 16.28 -11.73 8.02
CA THR A 347 16.66 -12.08 9.41
C THR A 347 15.54 -12.88 10.05
N PRO A 348 15.82 -13.70 11.09
CA PRO A 348 14.77 -14.32 11.90
C PRO A 348 13.89 -13.26 12.57
N LEU A 349 12.57 -13.41 12.47
CA LEU A 349 11.59 -12.44 12.96
C LEU A 349 10.67 -12.98 14.08
N ASP A 350 10.74 -14.26 14.35
CA ASP A 350 9.88 -14.98 15.28
C ASP A 350 9.92 -14.39 16.70
N GLU A 351 11.09 -14.12 17.26
CA GLU A 351 11.20 -13.52 18.61
C GLU A 351 10.50 -12.17 18.72
N GLN A 352 10.64 -11.33 17.70
CA GLN A 352 10.02 -10.00 17.72
C GLN A 352 8.51 -10.11 17.52
N ILE A 353 8.04 -10.98 16.61
CA ILE A 353 6.62 -11.22 16.40
C ILE A 353 5.99 -11.76 17.67
N ASN A 354 6.63 -12.73 18.36
CA ASN A 354 6.16 -13.25 19.62
C ASN A 354 6.04 -12.16 20.69
N ARG A 355 7.05 -11.29 20.85
CA ARG A 355 6.97 -10.18 21.80
C ARG A 355 5.80 -9.23 21.50
N ILE A 356 5.54 -8.93 20.21
CA ILE A 356 4.40 -8.10 19.81
C ILE A 356 3.08 -8.81 20.13
N ALA A 357 2.94 -10.07 19.75
CA ALA A 357 1.72 -10.85 19.94
C ALA A 357 1.41 -11.05 21.43
N ASP A 358 2.41 -11.38 22.24
CA ASP A 358 2.28 -11.54 23.68
C ASP A 358 1.90 -10.24 24.40
N ALA A 359 2.46 -9.11 23.98
CA ALA A 359 2.09 -7.81 24.51
C ALA A 359 0.62 -7.47 24.17
N ARG A 360 0.19 -7.75 22.94
CA ARG A 360 -1.20 -7.55 22.52
C ARG A 360 -2.17 -8.47 23.24
N ASP A 361 -1.84 -9.76 23.40
CA ASP A 361 -2.65 -10.71 24.18
C ASP A 361 -2.86 -10.22 25.61
N SER A 362 -1.81 -9.69 26.24
CA SER A 362 -1.86 -9.17 27.61
C SER A 362 -2.66 -7.87 27.76
N LEU A 363 -2.51 -6.93 26.81
CA LEU A 363 -3.07 -5.58 26.88
C LEU A 363 -4.45 -5.45 26.23
N SER A 364 -4.76 -6.30 25.27
CA SER A 364 -6.00 -6.25 24.48
C SER A 364 -6.48 -7.64 24.07
N PRO A 365 -6.82 -8.52 25.03
CA PRO A 365 -7.16 -9.92 24.73
C PRO A 365 -8.41 -10.09 23.87
N SER A 366 -9.25 -9.07 23.75
CA SER A 366 -10.41 -9.05 22.84
C SER A 366 -10.07 -8.74 21.37
N LYS A 367 -8.83 -8.39 21.09
CA LYS A 367 -8.32 -8.04 19.74
C LYS A 367 -7.25 -9.07 19.34
N PRO A 368 -7.63 -10.13 18.63
CA PRO A 368 -6.73 -11.25 18.36
C PRO A 368 -5.54 -10.83 17.49
N VAL A 369 -4.43 -11.54 17.72
CA VAL A 369 -3.27 -11.52 16.81
C VAL A 369 -3.18 -12.89 16.15
N TYR A 370 -3.09 -12.91 14.84
CA TYR A 370 -2.84 -14.09 14.03
C TYR A 370 -1.43 -14.03 13.48
N THR A 371 -0.66 -15.10 13.67
CA THR A 371 0.74 -15.14 13.21
C THR A 371 0.92 -16.21 12.16
N TYR A 372 1.80 -15.97 11.15
CA TYR A 372 2.08 -16.93 10.11
C TYR A 372 3.57 -17.01 9.76
N LEU A 373 3.95 -18.15 9.20
CA LEU A 373 5.22 -18.40 8.52
C LEU A 373 4.91 -18.88 7.10
N PHE A 374 5.28 -18.08 6.10
CA PHE A 374 5.28 -18.53 4.72
C PHE A 374 6.53 -19.37 4.47
N ALA A 375 6.35 -20.67 4.28
CA ALA A 375 7.43 -21.64 4.18
C ALA A 375 7.50 -22.36 2.82
N ARG A 376 6.75 -21.91 1.83
CA ARG A 376 6.77 -22.46 0.47
C ARG A 376 8.02 -21.94 -0.28
N PRO A 377 9.05 -22.75 -0.54
CA PRO A 377 10.13 -22.38 -1.45
C PRO A 377 9.56 -22.17 -2.85
N LEU A 378 9.83 -21.01 -3.47
CA LEU A 378 9.33 -20.79 -4.82
C LEU A 378 9.94 -21.76 -5.83
N PRO A 379 9.16 -22.30 -6.80
CA PRO A 379 9.64 -23.26 -7.77
C PRO A 379 10.65 -22.64 -8.76
N GLY A 380 11.49 -23.49 -9.37
CA GLY A 380 12.55 -23.09 -10.28
C GLY A 380 13.94 -23.28 -9.68
N ASP A 381 14.98 -23.25 -10.52
CA ASP A 381 16.37 -23.51 -10.11
C ASP A 381 17.04 -22.33 -9.37
N GLY A 382 16.32 -21.20 -9.26
CA GLY A 382 16.83 -19.98 -8.64
C GLY A 382 18.01 -19.34 -9.40
N LYS A 383 18.16 -19.62 -10.69
CA LYS A 383 19.22 -19.05 -11.54
C LYS A 383 18.64 -18.41 -12.81
N PRO A 384 18.87 -17.12 -13.03
CA PRO A 384 19.20 -16.12 -12.02
C PRO A 384 17.95 -15.76 -11.24
N GLY A 385 18.00 -15.62 -9.93
CA GLY A 385 16.83 -15.28 -9.11
C GLY A 385 17.00 -15.66 -7.65
N MET A 386 16.01 -15.35 -6.87
CA MET A 386 15.96 -15.66 -5.44
C MET A 386 15.58 -17.11 -5.21
N LYS A 387 16.07 -17.72 -4.12
CA LYS A 387 15.79 -19.11 -3.75
C LYS A 387 15.02 -19.20 -2.44
N GLY A 388 14.30 -20.33 -2.28
CA GLY A 388 13.57 -20.62 -1.05
C GLY A 388 12.30 -19.80 -0.91
N ALA A 389 11.84 -19.69 0.32
CA ALA A 389 10.77 -18.78 0.74
C ALA A 389 11.40 -17.44 1.15
N PHE A 390 12.02 -16.75 0.19
CA PHE A 390 12.77 -15.52 0.41
C PHE A 390 11.86 -14.34 0.77
N HIS A 391 12.43 -13.29 1.32
CA HIS A 391 11.73 -12.04 1.63
C HIS A 391 10.90 -11.51 0.45
N SER A 392 9.61 -11.29 0.61
CA SER A 392 8.59 -10.89 -0.39
C SER A 392 8.05 -12.03 -1.28
N SER A 393 8.50 -13.28 -1.13
CA SER A 393 8.06 -14.38 -2.00
C SER A 393 6.57 -14.71 -1.87
N GLU A 394 5.95 -14.40 -0.73
CA GLU A 394 4.53 -14.60 -0.46
C GLU A 394 3.61 -13.65 -1.27
N LEU A 395 4.16 -12.57 -1.84
CA LEU A 395 3.37 -11.56 -2.55
C LEU A 395 2.62 -12.15 -3.75
N TRP A 396 3.26 -13.01 -4.53
CA TRP A 396 2.62 -13.70 -5.65
C TRP A 396 1.35 -14.44 -5.23
N PHE A 397 1.37 -15.08 -4.06
CA PHE A 397 0.27 -15.89 -3.54
C PHE A 397 -0.86 -15.02 -2.99
N GLN A 398 -0.55 -14.02 -2.18
CA GLN A 398 -1.58 -13.18 -1.55
C GLN A 398 -2.31 -12.26 -2.51
N PHE A 399 -1.73 -11.94 -3.66
CA PHE A 399 -2.40 -11.18 -4.72
C PHE A 399 -3.03 -12.10 -5.78
N GLY A 400 -2.73 -13.41 -5.77
CA GLY A 400 -3.24 -14.36 -6.76
C GLY A 400 -2.73 -14.07 -8.17
N THR A 401 -1.46 -13.75 -8.29
CA THR A 401 -0.82 -13.30 -9.55
C THR A 401 0.28 -14.23 -10.03
N LEU A 402 0.25 -15.48 -9.59
CA LEU A 402 1.23 -16.50 -9.95
C LEU A 402 1.45 -16.64 -11.47
N GLU A 403 0.40 -16.49 -12.28
CA GLU A 403 0.45 -16.58 -13.73
C GLU A 403 1.24 -15.45 -14.40
N ARG A 404 1.51 -14.36 -13.67
CA ARG A 404 2.31 -13.23 -14.16
C ARG A 404 3.80 -13.44 -13.93
N SER A 405 4.18 -14.43 -13.13
CA SER A 405 5.57 -14.74 -12.84
C SER A 405 6.19 -15.60 -13.93
N TRP A 406 7.50 -15.50 -14.10
CA TRP A 406 8.28 -16.40 -14.95
C TRP A 406 8.51 -17.79 -14.32
N ARG A 407 8.14 -18.00 -13.03
CA ARG A 407 8.35 -19.24 -12.30
C ARG A 407 7.35 -20.32 -12.72
N PRO A 408 7.78 -21.60 -12.77
CA PRO A 408 6.91 -22.71 -13.14
C PRO A 408 6.06 -23.17 -11.95
N PHE A 409 5.11 -22.34 -11.54
CA PHE A 409 4.18 -22.67 -10.46
C PHE A 409 3.33 -23.89 -10.81
N THR A 410 3.08 -24.73 -9.80
CA THR A 410 2.32 -25.99 -9.93
C THR A 410 0.85 -25.79 -9.52
N PRO A 411 -0.06 -26.74 -9.82
CA PRO A 411 -1.44 -26.68 -9.33
C PRO A 411 -1.55 -26.52 -7.80
N GLU A 412 -0.62 -27.11 -7.04
CA GLU A 412 -0.57 -26.99 -5.58
C GLU A 412 -0.20 -25.57 -5.15
N ASP A 413 0.65 -24.89 -5.89
CA ASP A 413 0.95 -23.46 -5.66
C ASP A 413 -0.28 -22.58 -5.87
N TYR A 414 -1.06 -22.84 -6.92
CA TYR A 414 -2.34 -22.14 -7.14
C TYR A 414 -3.34 -22.43 -6.02
N ALA A 415 -3.41 -23.68 -5.54
CA ALA A 415 -4.29 -24.02 -4.41
C ALA A 415 -3.87 -23.28 -3.13
N LEU A 416 -2.57 -23.20 -2.82
CA LEU A 416 -2.05 -22.41 -1.70
C LEU A 416 -2.36 -20.91 -1.86
N SER A 417 -2.26 -20.39 -3.08
CA SER A 417 -2.60 -19.00 -3.37
C SER A 417 -4.09 -18.70 -3.09
N GLU A 418 -4.99 -19.57 -3.52
CA GLU A 418 -6.43 -19.45 -3.22
C GLU A 418 -6.70 -19.50 -1.71
N GLU A 419 -6.05 -20.42 -0.98
CA GLU A 419 -6.14 -20.52 0.48
C GLU A 419 -5.66 -19.24 1.17
N MET A 420 -4.50 -18.71 0.76
CA MET A 420 -3.96 -17.46 1.29
C MET A 420 -4.89 -16.27 1.01
N LEU A 421 -5.40 -16.15 -0.22
CA LEU A 421 -6.37 -15.11 -0.58
C LEU A 421 -7.61 -15.16 0.31
N ASP A 422 -8.11 -16.35 0.61
CA ASP A 422 -9.26 -16.53 1.49
C ASP A 422 -8.94 -16.11 2.93
N TYR A 423 -7.79 -16.51 3.49
CA TYR A 423 -7.36 -16.07 4.82
C TYR A 423 -7.23 -14.54 4.90
N TRP A 424 -6.54 -13.91 3.95
CA TRP A 424 -6.33 -12.45 3.94
C TRP A 424 -7.62 -11.68 3.78
N THR A 425 -8.48 -12.10 2.84
CA THR A 425 -9.77 -11.43 2.61
C THR A 425 -10.76 -11.67 3.74
N ASN A 426 -10.80 -12.86 4.37
CA ASN A 426 -11.61 -13.13 5.57
C ASN A 426 -11.14 -12.24 6.74
N PHE A 427 -9.83 -12.12 6.95
CA PHE A 427 -9.31 -11.20 7.96
C PHE A 427 -9.70 -9.75 7.66
N ALA A 428 -9.59 -9.29 6.42
CA ALA A 428 -10.05 -7.96 6.02
C ALA A 428 -11.56 -7.75 6.22
N LYS A 429 -12.37 -8.79 6.04
CA LYS A 429 -13.82 -8.76 6.29
C LYS A 429 -14.16 -8.74 7.79
N ASN A 430 -13.53 -9.58 8.59
CA ASN A 430 -14.03 -9.95 9.90
C ASN A 430 -13.03 -9.73 11.05
N GLY A 431 -11.74 -9.48 10.76
CA GLY A 431 -10.65 -9.50 11.75
C GLY A 431 -10.30 -10.92 12.22
N ASN A 432 -10.76 -11.93 11.48
CA ASN A 432 -10.51 -13.34 11.69
C ASN A 432 -10.26 -13.98 10.32
N PRO A 433 -9.12 -14.69 10.10
CA PRO A 433 -8.80 -15.30 8.81
C PRO A 433 -9.64 -16.54 8.50
N ASN A 434 -10.28 -17.16 9.49
CA ASN A 434 -10.94 -18.44 9.37
C ASN A 434 -12.14 -18.40 8.44
N GLY A 435 -12.35 -19.52 7.75
CA GLY A 435 -13.42 -19.77 6.79
C GLY A 435 -13.53 -21.25 6.48
N SER A 436 -13.36 -21.65 5.22
CA SER A 436 -13.49 -23.04 4.75
C SER A 436 -12.20 -23.87 4.84
N HIS A 437 -11.07 -23.24 5.14
CA HIS A 437 -9.76 -23.90 5.22
C HIS A 437 -9.41 -24.36 6.63
N THR A 438 -8.19 -24.85 6.83
CA THR A 438 -7.66 -25.24 8.15
C THR A 438 -7.83 -24.12 9.16
N GLU A 439 -8.28 -24.46 10.36
CA GLU A 439 -8.46 -23.47 11.42
C GLU A 439 -7.13 -22.83 11.81
N TRP A 440 -7.06 -21.51 11.68
CA TRP A 440 -5.94 -20.69 12.11
C TRP A 440 -6.23 -20.15 13.52
N ALA A 441 -5.60 -20.74 14.54
CA ALA A 441 -5.75 -20.29 15.91
C ALA A 441 -5.06 -18.93 16.10
N ASN A 442 -5.64 -18.05 16.91
CA ASN A 442 -4.96 -16.82 17.31
C ASN A 442 -3.78 -17.13 18.22
N HIS A 443 -2.73 -16.32 18.08
CA HIS A 443 -1.58 -16.38 18.97
C HIS A 443 -1.95 -15.84 20.36
N THR A 444 -1.61 -16.59 21.39
CA THR A 444 -1.68 -16.13 22.77
C THR A 444 -0.39 -16.51 23.50
N ARG A 445 -0.07 -15.83 24.59
CA ARG A 445 1.10 -16.15 25.41
C ARG A 445 1.09 -17.61 25.91
N ASN A 446 -0.11 -18.17 26.17
CA ASN A 446 -0.26 -19.54 26.65
C ASN A 446 -0.31 -20.58 25.51
N ASN A 447 -0.58 -20.14 24.29
CA ASN A 447 -0.62 -20.96 23.10
C ASN A 447 0.00 -20.19 21.92
N PRO A 448 1.32 -20.07 21.86
CA PRO A 448 2.01 -19.50 20.70
C PRO A 448 1.72 -20.34 19.46
N TYR A 449 1.14 -19.73 18.45
CA TYR A 449 0.72 -20.44 17.24
C TYR A 449 1.17 -19.68 15.99
N TYR A 450 1.68 -20.42 15.00
CA TYR A 450 1.96 -19.92 13.65
C TYR A 450 1.24 -20.78 12.63
N GLN A 451 0.43 -20.16 11.78
CA GLN A 451 -0.06 -20.83 10.58
C GLN A 451 1.10 -21.03 9.61
N ILE A 452 1.40 -22.27 9.32
CA ILE A 452 2.42 -22.60 8.34
C ILE A 452 1.78 -22.65 6.95
N LEU A 453 2.22 -21.75 6.08
CA LEU A 453 1.75 -21.63 4.70
C LEU A 453 2.75 -22.32 3.78
N ASN A 454 2.43 -23.54 3.38
CA ASN A 454 3.25 -24.40 2.54
C ASN A 454 2.37 -25.40 1.79
N ILE A 455 2.90 -26.00 0.71
CA ILE A 455 2.29 -27.19 0.10
C ILE A 455 2.76 -28.44 0.85
N ASN A 456 1.86 -29.36 1.14
CA ASN A 456 2.13 -30.65 1.80
C ASN A 456 2.77 -31.66 0.83
#